data_c44893c2f85b174fa3e4307be5cd30db
#
_entry.id   c44893c2f85b174fa3e4307be5cd30db
#
_cell.length_a   1.000
_cell.length_b   1.000
_cell.length_c   1.000
_cell.angle_alpha   90.00
_cell.angle_beta   90.00
_cell.angle_gamma   90.00
#
_symmetry.space_group_name_H-M   'P 1'
#
loop_
_entity.id
_entity.type
_entity.pdbx_description
1 polymer ?
#
loop_
_entity_poly.entity_id
_entity_poly.type
_entity_poly.pdbx_seq_one_letter_code
_entity_poly.pdbx_strand_id
1 'polypeptide(L)'
;KDIAKRLEELIKAKEEDRITQAQLLIEFDKLQEEIRNSKEEWKRLGLTSKEQFPIFKTLEKVVPNTKEFTIAVFDKISMYLQKSDWKDHDDIKKEIRKNIKSLLRNNGVDKELVNSLPTTILEILENQ
;
A
#
# COMPACT_ATOMS: atom_id res chain seq x y z
N LYS A 1 -1.51 6.27 -7.76
CA LYS A 1 -2.60 6.17 -8.73
C LYS A 1 -3.40 4.90 -8.51
N ASP A 2 -4.68 5.01 -8.63
CA ASP A 2 -5.58 3.89 -8.41
C ASP A 2 -5.86 3.19 -9.73
N ILE A 3 -5.21 2.05 -9.95
CA ILE A 3 -5.33 1.26 -11.17
C ILE A 3 -6.74 0.65 -11.29
N ALA A 4 -7.31 0.21 -10.17
CA ALA A 4 -8.66 -0.35 -10.15
C ALA A 4 -9.70 0.68 -10.59
N LYS A 5 -9.57 1.92 -10.12
CA LYS A 5 -10.45 3.01 -10.50
C LYS A 5 -10.33 3.35 -11.98
N ARG A 6 -9.11 3.36 -12.51
CA ARG A 6 -8.87 3.60 -13.93
C ARG A 6 -9.49 2.51 -14.80
N LEU A 7 -9.41 1.26 -14.35
CA LEU A 7 -10.02 0.13 -15.05
C LEU A 7 -11.54 0.27 -15.09
N GLU A 8 -12.15 0.63 -13.96
CA GLU A 8 -13.61 0.88 -13.89
C GLU A 8 -14.02 2.00 -14.83
N GLU A 9 -13.26 3.09 -14.89
CA GLU A 9 -13.53 4.21 -15.79
C GLU A 9 -13.47 3.80 -17.27
N LEU A 10 -12.52 2.93 -17.62
CA LEU A 10 -12.40 2.42 -18.99
C LEU A 10 -13.59 1.54 -19.38
N ILE A 11 -13.99 0.64 -18.50
CA ILE A 11 -15.15 -0.22 -18.74
C ILE A 11 -16.41 0.62 -18.91
N LYS A 12 -16.60 1.59 -18.04
CA LYS A 12 -17.73 2.51 -18.08
C LYS A 12 -17.73 3.33 -19.36
N ALA A 13 -16.57 3.82 -19.80
CA ALA A 13 -16.44 4.57 -21.05
C ALA A 13 -16.83 3.72 -22.25
N LYS A 14 -16.50 2.43 -22.25
CA LYS A 14 -16.87 1.50 -23.31
C LYS A 14 -18.39 1.27 -23.32
N GLU A 15 -19.00 1.07 -22.15
CA GLU A 15 -20.45 0.89 -22.01
C GLU A 15 -21.23 2.12 -22.46
N GLU A 16 -20.67 3.32 -22.28
CA GLU A 16 -21.27 4.58 -22.69
C GLU A 16 -20.92 4.98 -24.14
N ASP A 17 -20.27 4.07 -24.87
CA ASP A 17 -19.82 4.30 -26.25
C ASP A 17 -18.89 5.49 -26.43
N ARG A 18 -18.16 5.87 -25.36
CA ARG A 18 -17.19 6.96 -25.42
C ARG A 18 -15.86 6.53 -26.02
N ILE A 19 -15.58 5.23 -26.03
CA ILE A 19 -14.37 4.66 -26.64
C ILE A 19 -14.73 3.42 -27.43
N THR A 20 -13.92 3.10 -28.43
CA THR A 20 -14.10 1.89 -29.25
C THR A 20 -13.46 0.69 -28.57
N GLN A 21 -13.77 -0.51 -29.06
CA GLN A 21 -13.15 -1.75 -28.62
C GLN A 21 -11.62 -1.70 -28.79
N ALA A 22 -11.15 -1.17 -29.90
CA ALA A 22 -9.72 -1.03 -30.16
C ALA A 22 -9.04 -0.12 -29.15
N GLN A 23 -9.68 1.01 -28.81
CA GLN A 23 -9.17 1.93 -27.81
C GLN A 23 -9.13 1.29 -26.42
N LEU A 24 -10.16 0.52 -26.08
CA LEU A 24 -10.21 -0.20 -24.81
C LEU A 24 -9.04 -1.18 -24.67
N LEU A 25 -8.73 -1.93 -25.73
CA LEU A 25 -7.62 -2.88 -25.72
C LEU A 25 -6.27 -2.17 -25.55
N ILE A 26 -6.09 -1.03 -26.22
CA ILE A 26 -4.86 -0.24 -26.09
C ILE A 26 -4.69 0.25 -24.65
N GLU A 27 -5.77 0.74 -24.04
CA GLU A 27 -5.71 1.23 -22.66
C GLU A 27 -5.47 0.09 -21.64
N PHE A 28 -6.03 -1.08 -21.88
CA PHE A 28 -5.73 -2.27 -21.05
C PHE A 28 -4.27 -2.66 -21.13
N ASP A 29 -3.66 -2.62 -22.32
CA ASP A 29 -2.25 -2.92 -22.48
C ASP A 29 -1.38 -1.94 -21.69
N LYS A 30 -1.74 -0.64 -21.72
CA LYS A 30 -1.03 0.38 -20.93
C LYS A 30 -1.16 0.12 -19.43
N LEU A 31 -2.34 -0.27 -18.98
CA LEU A 31 -2.58 -0.59 -17.56
C LEU A 31 -1.78 -1.82 -17.12
N GLN A 32 -1.72 -2.84 -17.97
CA GLN A 32 -0.92 -4.03 -17.67
C GLN A 32 0.55 -3.69 -17.54
N GLU A 33 1.05 -2.80 -18.39
CA GLU A 33 2.44 -2.36 -18.33
C GLU A 33 2.71 -1.58 -17.05
N GLU A 34 1.80 -0.70 -16.64
CA GLU A 34 1.91 0.03 -15.37
C GLU A 34 1.92 -0.93 -14.18
N ILE A 35 1.06 -1.95 -14.20
CA ILE A 35 1.02 -2.99 -13.16
C ILE A 35 2.36 -3.73 -13.09
N ARG A 36 2.91 -4.09 -14.23
CA ARG A 36 4.19 -4.79 -14.31
C ARG A 36 5.31 -3.94 -13.76
N ASN A 37 5.35 -2.67 -14.14
CA ASN A 37 6.34 -1.72 -13.64
C ASN A 37 6.21 -1.51 -12.13
N SER A 38 4.98 -1.41 -11.63
CA SER A 38 4.72 -1.27 -10.20
C SER A 38 5.22 -2.48 -9.41
N LYS A 39 5.06 -3.69 -9.95
CA LYS A 39 5.51 -4.91 -9.28
C LYS A 39 7.02 -4.95 -9.09
N GLU A 40 7.79 -4.27 -9.93
CA GLU A 40 9.25 -4.24 -9.84
C GLU A 40 9.79 -2.98 -9.19
N GLU A 41 8.98 -1.95 -9.04
CA GLU A 41 9.41 -0.68 -8.48
C GLU A 41 9.95 -0.81 -7.06
N TRP A 42 9.38 -1.71 -6.26
CA TRP A 42 9.85 -1.93 -4.89
C TRP A 42 11.32 -2.39 -4.84
N LYS A 43 11.76 -3.14 -5.84
CA LYS A 43 13.17 -3.56 -5.95
C LYS A 43 14.08 -2.37 -6.24
N ARG A 44 13.66 -1.47 -7.11
CA ARG A 44 14.41 -0.26 -7.44
C ARG A 44 14.55 0.67 -6.24
N LEU A 45 13.53 0.70 -5.40
CA LEU A 45 13.53 1.50 -4.19
C LEU A 45 14.39 0.90 -3.08
N GLY A 46 14.79 -0.36 -3.24
CA GLY A 46 15.59 -1.05 -2.22
C GLY A 46 14.78 -1.65 -1.09
N LEU A 47 13.49 -1.84 -1.29
CA LEU A 47 12.62 -2.51 -0.32
C LEU A 47 12.90 -4.03 -0.34
N THR A 48 12.58 -4.71 0.75
CA THR A 48 12.87 -6.14 0.91
C THR A 48 11.75 -7.05 0.41
N SER A 49 10.53 -6.52 0.24
CA SER A 49 9.40 -7.27 -0.30
C SER A 49 8.40 -6.35 -0.97
N LYS A 50 7.61 -6.93 -1.87
CA LYS A 50 6.58 -6.17 -2.61
C LYS A 50 5.46 -5.65 -1.70
N GLU A 51 5.19 -6.34 -0.60
CA GLU A 51 4.17 -5.97 0.37
C GLU A 51 4.48 -4.63 1.04
N GLN A 52 5.76 -4.25 1.07
CA GLN A 52 6.19 -2.97 1.64
C GLN A 52 5.87 -1.78 0.73
N PHE A 53 5.68 -2.01 -0.56
CA PHE A 53 5.51 -0.93 -1.53
C PHE A 53 4.30 -0.03 -1.26
N PRO A 54 3.07 -0.57 -1.05
CA PRO A 54 1.91 0.29 -0.77
C PRO A 54 2.10 1.12 0.50
N ILE A 55 2.74 0.55 1.50
CA ILE A 55 3.01 1.24 2.77
C ILE A 55 4.07 2.32 2.57
N PHE A 56 5.10 2.02 1.79
CA PHE A 56 6.10 3.01 1.40
C PHE A 56 5.44 4.21 0.72
N LYS A 57 4.55 3.96 -0.24
CA LYS A 57 3.84 5.04 -0.96
C LYS A 57 2.97 5.87 -0.02
N THR A 58 2.35 5.24 0.96
CA THR A 58 1.54 5.94 1.97
C THR A 58 2.40 6.84 2.85
N LEU A 59 3.59 6.38 3.22
CA LEU A 59 4.49 7.09 4.13
C LEU A 59 5.41 8.09 3.42
N GLU A 60 5.52 8.03 2.11
CA GLU A 60 6.45 8.83 1.32
C GLU A 60 6.32 10.33 1.56
N LYS A 61 5.11 10.81 1.79
CA LYS A 61 4.83 12.24 2.03
C LYS A 61 4.90 12.62 3.51
N VAL A 62 5.08 11.64 4.39
CA VAL A 62 4.99 11.84 5.84
C VAL A 62 6.36 11.82 6.50
N VAL A 63 7.22 10.87 6.11
CA VAL A 63 8.54 10.70 6.71
C VAL A 63 9.63 10.85 5.64
N PRO A 64 10.71 11.60 5.93
CA PRO A 64 11.78 11.83 4.94
C PRO A 64 12.63 10.58 4.66
N ASN A 65 12.80 9.72 5.65
CA ASN A 65 13.55 8.46 5.53
C ASN A 65 12.60 7.28 5.28
N THR A 66 11.74 7.41 4.27
CA THR A 66 10.62 6.49 4.02
C THR A 66 11.04 5.03 3.87
N LYS A 67 12.11 4.76 3.13
CA LYS A 67 12.61 3.39 2.92
C LYS A 67 12.98 2.72 4.24
N GLU A 68 13.84 3.36 5.00
CA GLU A 68 14.31 2.84 6.29
C GLU A 68 13.17 2.68 7.27
N PHE A 69 12.25 3.65 7.28
CA PHE A 69 11.08 3.63 8.14
C PHE A 69 10.16 2.46 7.79
N THR A 70 9.89 2.25 6.50
CA THR A 70 9.04 1.15 6.02
C THR A 70 9.63 -0.19 6.42
N ILE A 71 10.93 -0.38 6.23
CA ILE A 71 11.62 -1.62 6.62
C ILE A 71 11.53 -1.81 8.13
N ALA A 72 11.74 -0.76 8.92
CA ALA A 72 11.63 -0.82 10.38
C ALA A 72 10.24 -1.21 10.85
N VAL A 73 9.18 -0.68 10.19
CA VAL A 73 7.80 -1.05 10.49
C VAL A 73 7.59 -2.55 10.27
N PHE A 74 8.01 -3.07 9.12
CA PHE A 74 7.85 -4.49 8.82
C PHE A 74 8.66 -5.38 9.75
N ASP A 75 9.89 -4.99 10.09
CA ASP A 75 10.70 -5.74 11.06
C ASP A 75 10.01 -5.81 12.42
N LYS A 76 9.40 -4.71 12.83
CA LYS A 76 8.74 -4.63 14.14
C LYS A 76 7.49 -5.50 14.22
N ILE A 77 6.73 -5.60 13.13
CA ILE A 77 5.45 -6.31 13.12
C ILE A 77 5.51 -7.68 12.45
N SER A 78 6.66 -8.08 11.92
CA SER A 78 6.80 -9.35 11.18
C SER A 78 6.36 -10.57 11.99
N MET A 79 6.65 -10.59 13.29
CA MET A 79 6.24 -11.72 14.15
C MET A 79 4.72 -11.90 14.19
N TYR A 80 3.97 -10.80 14.08
CA TYR A 80 2.51 -10.86 14.06
C TYR A 80 2.00 -11.33 12.70
N LEU A 81 2.64 -10.87 11.61
CA LEU A 81 2.24 -11.21 10.25
C LEU A 81 2.52 -12.66 9.89
N GLN A 82 3.43 -13.32 10.60
CA GLN A 82 3.73 -14.74 10.40
C GLN A 82 2.60 -15.66 10.81
N LYS A 83 1.69 -15.18 11.66
CA LYS A 83 0.52 -15.95 12.04
C LYS A 83 -0.49 -15.88 10.90
N SER A 84 -0.86 -17.03 10.33
CA SER A 84 -1.73 -17.09 9.15
C SER A 84 -3.12 -16.51 9.39
N ASP A 85 -3.59 -16.51 10.62
CA ASP A 85 -4.92 -16.03 11.00
C ASP A 85 -4.90 -14.69 11.74
N TRP A 86 -3.81 -13.94 11.64
CA TRP A 86 -3.68 -12.66 12.36
C TRP A 86 -4.80 -11.68 12.04
N LYS A 87 -5.35 -11.74 10.81
CA LYS A 87 -6.43 -10.85 10.37
C LYS A 87 -7.73 -11.10 11.13
N ASP A 88 -7.89 -12.26 11.73
CA ASP A 88 -9.07 -12.66 12.49
C ASP A 88 -8.93 -12.41 13.99
N HIS A 89 -7.78 -11.89 14.43
CA HIS A 89 -7.49 -11.65 15.83
C HIS A 89 -7.34 -10.16 16.13
N ASP A 90 -8.34 -9.57 16.77
CA ASP A 90 -8.35 -8.14 17.09
C ASP A 90 -7.23 -7.73 18.03
N ASP A 91 -6.82 -8.60 18.95
CA ASP A 91 -5.71 -8.34 19.86
C ASP A 91 -4.37 -8.22 19.11
N ILE A 92 -4.16 -9.04 18.09
CA ILE A 92 -2.97 -8.97 17.25
C ILE A 92 -2.99 -7.69 16.41
N LYS A 93 -4.14 -7.36 15.82
CA LYS A 93 -4.30 -6.10 15.07
C LYS A 93 -4.02 -4.89 15.93
N LYS A 94 -4.47 -4.91 17.18
CA LYS A 94 -4.23 -3.83 18.14
C LYS A 94 -2.73 -3.68 18.44
N GLU A 95 -2.01 -4.77 18.61
CA GLU A 95 -0.57 -4.75 18.83
C GLU A 95 0.19 -4.22 17.62
N ILE A 96 -0.24 -4.58 16.40
CA ILE A 96 0.33 -4.07 15.16
C ILE A 96 0.18 -2.54 15.12
N ARG A 97 -1.03 -2.04 15.36
CA ARG A 97 -1.30 -0.60 15.37
C ARG A 97 -0.46 0.13 16.42
N LYS A 98 -0.34 -0.46 17.60
CA LYS A 98 0.43 0.11 18.70
C LYS A 98 1.91 0.26 18.36
N ASN A 99 2.48 -0.76 17.73
CA ASN A 99 3.88 -0.74 17.30
C ASN A 99 4.11 0.31 16.20
N ILE A 100 3.22 0.40 15.22
CA ILE A 100 3.30 1.39 14.15
C ILE A 100 3.20 2.80 14.76
N LYS A 101 2.27 3.01 15.66
CA LYS A 101 2.06 4.29 16.33
C LYS A 101 3.33 4.74 17.08
N SER A 102 3.96 3.81 17.77
CA SER A 102 5.19 4.08 18.51
C SER A 102 6.32 4.53 17.58
N LEU A 103 6.49 3.84 16.45
CA LEU A 103 7.50 4.18 15.46
C LEU A 103 7.24 5.56 14.84
N LEU A 104 6.00 5.87 14.51
CA LEU A 104 5.62 7.17 13.96
C LEU A 104 5.95 8.29 14.96
N ARG A 105 5.60 8.08 16.22
CA ARG A 105 5.87 9.04 17.28
C ARG A 105 7.36 9.27 17.46
N ASN A 106 8.16 8.21 17.42
CA ASN A 106 9.61 8.29 17.57
C ASN A 106 10.28 9.02 16.40
N ASN A 107 9.63 9.09 15.25
CA ASN A 107 10.12 9.80 14.06
C ASN A 107 9.63 11.25 13.99
N GLY A 108 8.93 11.73 15.01
CA GLY A 108 8.46 13.11 15.05
C GLY A 108 7.30 13.40 14.10
N VAL A 109 6.53 12.38 13.75
CA VAL A 109 5.35 12.53 12.88
C VAL A 109 4.26 13.31 13.62
N ASP A 110 3.50 14.11 12.88
CA ASP A 110 2.39 14.91 13.41
C ASP A 110 1.42 14.05 14.21
N LYS A 111 0.93 14.58 15.32
CA LYS A 111 0.03 13.86 16.23
C LYS A 111 -1.20 13.30 15.53
N GLU A 112 -1.80 14.08 14.62
CA GLU A 112 -2.97 13.64 13.88
C GLU A 112 -2.66 12.43 13.00
N LEU A 113 -1.50 12.42 12.37
CA LEU A 113 -1.05 11.31 11.54
C LEU A 113 -0.64 10.11 12.38
N VAL A 114 -0.04 10.32 13.54
CA VAL A 114 0.28 9.26 14.50
C VAL A 114 -0.99 8.51 14.91
N ASN A 115 -2.12 9.20 14.98
CA ASN A 115 -3.40 8.60 15.37
C ASN A 115 -4.13 7.92 14.20
N SER A 116 -3.95 8.40 12.96
CA SER A 116 -4.70 7.90 11.80
C SER A 116 -3.94 6.88 10.96
N LEU A 117 -2.64 7.07 10.77
CA LEU A 117 -1.83 6.19 9.89
C LEU A 117 -1.77 4.73 10.32
N PRO A 118 -1.67 4.39 11.63
CA PRO A 118 -1.64 2.98 12.00
C PRO A 118 -2.85 2.19 11.49
N THR A 119 -4.04 2.77 11.54
CA THR A 119 -5.25 2.15 11.02
C THR A 119 -5.18 2.01 9.50
N THR A 120 -4.72 3.04 8.80
CA THR A 120 -4.56 3.02 7.34
C THR A 120 -3.57 1.94 6.91
N ILE A 121 -2.43 1.86 7.58
CA ILE A 121 -1.40 0.86 7.28
C ILE A 121 -1.93 -0.55 7.54
N LEU A 122 -2.66 -0.74 8.65
CA LEU A 122 -3.27 -2.03 8.97
C LEU A 122 -4.27 -2.45 7.89
N GLU A 123 -5.10 -1.54 7.41
CA GLU A 123 -6.05 -1.82 6.32
C GLU A 123 -5.33 -2.26 5.05
N ILE A 124 -4.21 -1.62 4.71
CA ILE A 124 -3.40 -2.02 3.57
C ILE A 124 -2.89 -3.45 3.75
N LEU A 125 -2.39 -3.78 4.94
CA LEU A 125 -1.91 -5.13 5.25
C LEU A 125 -3.01 -6.17 5.18
N GLU A 126 -4.20 -5.85 5.66
CA GLU A 126 -5.34 -6.76 5.62
C GLU A 126 -5.80 -7.09 4.20
N ASN A 127 -5.56 -6.20 3.25
CA ASN A 127 -6.00 -6.34 1.87
C ASN A 127 -4.91 -6.87 0.93
N GLN A 128 -3.82 -7.32 1.46
CA GLN A 128 -2.73 -7.94 0.68
C GLN A 128 -2.89 -9.44 0.52
#